data_13f573bef180b2ca6a4583c3314adfb8
#
_entry.id   13f573bef180b2ca6a4583c3314adfb8
#
_cell.length_a   1.000
_cell.length_b   1.000
_cell.length_c   1.000
_cell.angle_alpha   90.00
_cell.angle_beta   90.00
_cell.angle_gamma   90.00
#
_symmetry.space_group_name_H-M   'P 1'
#
loop_
_entity.id
_entity.type
_entity.pdbx_description
1 polymer ?
#
loop_
_entity_poly.entity_id
_entity_poly.type
_entity_poly.pdbx_seq_one_letter_code
_entity_poly.pdbx_strand_id
1 'polypeptide(L)'
;MDRYRVIEKFAKDNKWKQGLELGVWVGVTTLWLMKNPKLNMTCVDAWEVQDDNPEYDWQYNKKPVFKDGKLVALEEFKHEGQIWNHTANEQRFREEAGAWGERIRIIKGRSLDVVDKIEDNSMDFIFH
;
A
#
# COMPACT_ATOMS: atom_id res chain seq x y z
N MET A 1 -15.01 -10.61 1.36
CA MET A 1 -14.74 -9.54 2.34
C MET A 1 -13.43 -8.86 1.94
N ASP A 2 -13.43 -7.55 1.92
CA ASP A 2 -12.22 -6.81 1.55
C ASP A 2 -11.14 -6.98 2.61
N ARG A 3 -9.87 -7.10 2.19
CA ARG A 3 -8.75 -7.36 3.10
C ARG A 3 -8.63 -6.32 4.21
N TYR A 4 -8.88 -5.05 3.93
CA TYR A 4 -8.81 -3.99 4.93
C TYR A 4 -9.85 -4.14 6.05
N ARG A 5 -11.01 -4.71 5.78
CA ARG A 5 -12.03 -5.01 6.81
C ARG A 5 -11.60 -6.16 7.70
N VAL A 6 -10.92 -7.15 7.15
CA VAL A 6 -10.37 -8.26 7.93
C VAL A 6 -9.30 -7.74 8.89
N ILE A 7 -8.36 -6.95 8.38
CA ILE A 7 -7.29 -6.36 9.19
C ILE A 7 -7.88 -5.44 10.27
N GLU A 8 -8.85 -4.59 9.90
CA GLU A 8 -9.55 -3.72 10.85
C GLU A 8 -10.17 -4.50 12.01
N LYS A 9 -10.85 -5.61 11.69
CA LYS A 9 -11.44 -6.47 12.71
C LYS A 9 -10.38 -7.02 13.66
N PHE A 10 -9.30 -7.60 13.14
CA PHE A 10 -8.22 -8.13 13.96
C PHE A 10 -7.55 -7.03 14.81
N ALA A 11 -7.32 -5.86 14.24
CA ALA A 11 -6.74 -4.75 14.98
C ALA A 11 -7.63 -4.31 16.15
N LYS A 12 -8.93 -4.25 15.96
CA LYS A 12 -9.89 -3.93 17.01
C LYS A 12 -9.98 -5.01 18.07
N ASP A 13 -10.14 -6.27 17.67
CA ASP A 13 -10.32 -7.41 18.58
C ASP A 13 -9.08 -7.62 19.47
N ASN A 14 -7.88 -7.39 18.91
CA ASN A 14 -6.61 -7.56 19.64
C ASN A 14 -6.08 -6.24 20.25
N LYS A 15 -6.78 -5.13 20.07
CA LYS A 15 -6.38 -3.80 20.56
C LYS A 15 -5.01 -3.36 20.04
N TRP A 16 -4.68 -3.73 18.81
CA TRP A 16 -3.43 -3.36 18.17
C TRP A 16 -3.35 -1.84 17.96
N LYS A 17 -2.14 -1.31 18.08
CA LYS A 17 -1.87 0.13 17.98
C LYS A 17 -0.86 0.50 16.90
N GLN A 18 0.00 -0.43 16.53
CA GLN A 18 1.09 -0.20 15.58
C GLN A 18 1.03 -1.22 14.44
N GLY A 19 0.79 -0.75 13.24
CA GLY A 19 0.77 -1.57 12.05
C GLY A 19 1.84 -1.19 11.04
N LEU A 20 2.27 -2.14 10.23
CA LEU A 20 3.19 -1.95 9.11
C LEU A 20 2.55 -2.48 7.83
N GLU A 21 2.47 -1.63 6.81
CA GLU A 21 2.10 -2.02 5.44
C GLU A 21 3.32 -2.02 4.55
N LEU A 22 3.56 -3.15 3.88
CA LEU A 22 4.56 -3.29 2.82
C LEU A 22 3.84 -3.31 1.47
N GLY A 23 4.18 -2.37 0.58
CA GLY A 23 3.47 -2.21 -0.68
C GLY A 23 2.17 -1.41 -0.51
N VAL A 24 2.31 -0.11 -0.45
CA VAL A 24 1.21 0.83 -0.10
C VAL A 24 0.40 1.28 -1.31
N TRP A 25 1.08 1.49 -2.42
CA TRP A 25 0.50 2.03 -3.66
C TRP A 25 -0.18 3.39 -3.44
N VAL A 26 -1.50 3.48 -3.54
CA VAL A 26 -2.29 4.70 -3.24
C VAL A 26 -2.84 4.73 -1.82
N GLY A 27 -2.53 3.73 -1.01
CA GLY A 27 -2.82 3.72 0.42
C GLY A 27 -4.24 3.36 0.82
N VAL A 28 -5.00 2.67 -0.04
CA VAL A 28 -6.42 2.33 0.25
C VAL A 28 -6.57 1.63 1.59
N THR A 29 -5.73 0.64 1.88
CA THR A 29 -5.81 -0.14 3.13
C THR A 29 -5.44 0.72 4.33
N THR A 30 -4.27 1.37 4.30
CA THR A 30 -3.84 2.25 5.40
C THR A 30 -4.86 3.35 5.67
N LEU A 31 -5.31 4.07 4.64
CA LEU A 31 -6.27 5.17 4.82
C LEU A 31 -7.60 4.69 5.41
N TRP A 32 -8.04 3.48 5.06
CA TRP A 32 -9.19 2.85 5.71
C TRP A 32 -8.94 2.58 7.20
N LEU A 33 -7.78 1.97 7.52
CA LEU A 33 -7.43 1.59 8.89
C LEU A 33 -7.28 2.81 9.81
N MET A 34 -6.89 3.96 9.27
CA MET A 34 -6.73 5.21 10.04
C MET A 34 -8.05 5.74 10.62
N LYS A 35 -9.20 5.25 10.19
CA LYS A 35 -10.49 5.51 10.86
C LYS A 35 -10.51 5.02 12.30
N ASN A 36 -9.65 4.06 12.66
CA ASN A 36 -9.43 3.67 14.04
C ASN A 36 -8.50 4.70 14.73
N PRO A 37 -9.00 5.52 15.66
CA PRO A 37 -8.22 6.61 16.26
C PRO A 37 -7.04 6.14 17.13
N LYS A 38 -7.00 4.86 17.46
CA LYS A 38 -5.94 4.28 18.30
C LYS A 38 -4.79 3.68 17.49
N LEU A 39 -4.92 3.64 16.17
CA LEU A 39 -3.97 2.98 15.30
C LEU A 39 -2.98 3.98 14.71
N ASN A 40 -1.70 3.61 14.70
CA ASN A 40 -0.64 4.26 13.94
C ASN A 40 -0.13 3.29 12.88
N MET A 41 0.20 3.81 11.71
CA MET A 41 0.67 3.01 10.60
C MET A 41 2.05 3.45 10.15
N THR A 42 2.92 2.50 9.90
CA THR A 42 4.15 2.68 9.13
C THR A 42 3.93 2.10 7.74
N CYS A 43 4.22 2.87 6.71
CA CYS A 43 3.95 2.56 5.33
C CYS A 43 5.27 2.51 4.56
N VAL A 44 5.58 1.38 3.97
CA VAL A 44 6.80 1.17 3.17
C VAL A 44 6.41 0.88 1.74
N ASP A 45 6.90 1.68 0.82
CA ASP A 45 6.76 1.44 -0.62
C ASP A 45 7.94 2.06 -1.36
N ALA A 46 8.39 1.43 -2.42
CA ALA A 46 9.43 1.97 -3.29
C ALA A 46 8.88 3.03 -4.26
N TRP A 47 7.61 2.95 -4.61
CA TRP A 47 6.96 3.74 -5.67
C TRP A 47 7.81 3.82 -6.93
N GLU A 48 8.37 2.69 -7.33
CA GLU A 48 9.20 2.56 -8.53
C GLU A 48 8.92 1.24 -9.24
N VAL A 49 9.18 1.22 -10.54
CA VAL A 49 9.17 -0.02 -11.32
C VAL A 49 10.35 -0.88 -10.88
N GLN A 50 10.09 -2.14 -10.60
CA GLN A 50 11.16 -3.12 -10.32
C GLN A 50 11.59 -3.78 -11.62
N ASP A 51 12.62 -3.22 -12.24
CA ASP A 51 13.09 -3.62 -13.58
C ASP A 51 13.70 -5.02 -13.65
N ASP A 52 13.99 -5.62 -12.51
CA ASP A 52 14.69 -6.90 -12.41
C ASP A 52 13.74 -8.13 -12.37
N ASN A 53 12.44 -7.93 -12.42
CA ASN A 53 11.49 -9.03 -12.47
C ASN A 53 10.58 -8.96 -13.72
N PRO A 54 10.88 -9.77 -14.76
CA PRO A 54 10.10 -9.75 -16.00
C PRO A 54 8.63 -10.17 -15.82
N GLU A 55 8.28 -10.83 -14.71
CA GLU A 55 6.88 -11.13 -14.39
C GLU A 55 6.07 -9.89 -14.03
N TYR A 56 6.73 -8.81 -13.60
CA TYR A 56 6.06 -7.54 -13.30
C TYR A 56 5.83 -6.65 -14.52
N ASP A 57 6.51 -6.92 -15.64
CA ASP A 57 6.38 -6.09 -16.84
C ASP A 57 4.92 -6.06 -17.36
N TRP A 58 4.23 -7.18 -17.30
CA TRP A 58 2.83 -7.24 -17.69
C TRP A 58 1.88 -6.47 -16.74
N GLN A 59 2.20 -6.38 -15.45
CA GLN A 59 1.38 -5.65 -14.47
C GLN A 59 1.49 -4.15 -14.67
N TYR A 60 2.61 -3.68 -15.17
CA TYR A 60 2.88 -2.25 -15.36
C TYR A 60 2.56 -1.77 -16.77
N ASN A 61 2.57 -2.67 -17.75
CA ASN A 61 2.34 -2.35 -19.16
C ASN A 61 0.95 -2.76 -19.68
N LYS A 62 0.15 -3.45 -18.87
CA LYS A 62 -1.17 -3.93 -19.26
C LYS A 62 -2.24 -3.52 -18.26
N LYS A 63 -3.34 -3.02 -18.80
CA LYS A 63 -4.53 -2.63 -18.05
C LYS A 63 -5.45 -3.83 -17.87
N PRO A 64 -5.82 -4.20 -16.63
CA PRO A 64 -6.81 -5.23 -16.42
C PRO A 64 -8.20 -4.76 -16.86
N VAL A 65 -8.89 -5.59 -17.62
CA VAL A 65 -10.29 -5.38 -18.00
C VAL A 65 -11.16 -6.35 -17.23
N PHE A 66 -12.10 -5.83 -16.48
CA PHE A 66 -13.06 -6.62 -15.71
C PHE A 66 -14.44 -6.58 -16.36
N LYS A 67 -15.12 -7.72 -16.37
CA LYS A 67 -16.53 -7.83 -16.73
C LYS A 67 -17.24 -8.68 -15.68
N ASP A 68 -18.34 -8.14 -15.11
CA ASP A 68 -19.09 -8.80 -14.03
C ASP A 68 -18.21 -9.20 -12.82
N GLY A 69 -17.22 -8.37 -12.49
CA GLY A 69 -16.27 -8.60 -11.38
C GLY A 69 -15.19 -9.64 -11.67
N LYS A 70 -15.08 -10.15 -12.90
CA LYS A 70 -14.06 -11.12 -13.31
C LYS A 70 -13.08 -10.49 -14.29
N LEU A 71 -11.78 -10.80 -14.11
CA LEU A 71 -10.74 -10.43 -15.07
C LEU A 71 -10.96 -11.18 -16.38
N VAL A 72 -11.22 -10.47 -17.48
CA VAL A 72 -11.48 -11.05 -18.80
C VAL A 72 -10.37 -10.79 -19.81
N ALA A 73 -9.57 -9.74 -19.62
CA ALA A 73 -8.48 -9.41 -20.54
C ALA A 73 -7.42 -8.54 -19.84
N LEU A 74 -6.23 -8.52 -20.45
CA LEU A 74 -5.17 -7.56 -20.16
C LEU A 74 -4.92 -6.78 -21.45
N GLU A 75 -5.26 -5.49 -21.44
CA GLU A 75 -5.03 -4.59 -22.58
C GLU A 75 -3.71 -3.85 -22.42
N GLU A 76 -3.01 -3.63 -23.53
CA GLU A 76 -1.81 -2.79 -23.51
C GLU A 76 -2.14 -1.38 -23.05
N PHE A 77 -1.32 -0.90 -22.14
CA PHE A 77 -1.50 0.38 -21.48
C PHE A 77 -0.40 1.36 -21.92
N LYS A 78 -0.79 2.44 -22.59
CA LYS A 78 0.08 3.58 -22.77
C LYS A 78 0.02 4.42 -21.50
N HIS A 79 1.16 4.74 -20.91
CA HIS A 79 1.39 5.39 -19.61
C HIS A 79 0.61 6.70 -19.31
N GLU A 80 -0.57 6.87 -19.83
CA GLU A 80 -1.42 8.05 -19.64
C GLU A 80 -2.40 7.92 -18.45
N GLY A 81 -2.48 6.72 -17.82
CA GLY A 81 -3.37 6.48 -16.70
C GLY A 81 -2.63 6.52 -15.36
N GLN A 82 -3.19 7.23 -14.42
CA GLN A 82 -2.64 7.43 -13.08
C GLN A 82 -2.39 6.13 -12.29
N ILE A 83 -3.05 5.03 -12.61
CA ILE A 83 -2.95 3.75 -11.90
C ILE A 83 -1.52 3.21 -11.87
N TRP A 84 -0.75 3.41 -12.95
CA TRP A 84 0.60 2.88 -13.12
C TRP A 84 1.69 3.94 -13.04
N ASN A 85 1.33 5.17 -12.72
CA ASN A 85 2.27 6.25 -12.47
C ASN A 85 2.66 6.24 -10.99
N HIS A 86 3.77 5.59 -10.66
CA HIS A 86 4.25 5.46 -9.29
C HIS A 86 4.48 6.80 -8.59
N THR A 87 5.01 7.80 -9.31
CA THR A 87 5.22 9.15 -8.76
C THR A 87 3.89 9.81 -8.40
N ALA A 88 2.89 9.72 -9.27
CA ALA A 88 1.55 10.26 -8.99
C ALA A 88 0.86 9.51 -7.84
N ASN A 89 1.04 8.18 -7.75
CA ASN A 89 0.49 7.37 -6.68
C ASN A 89 1.13 7.71 -5.32
N GLU A 90 2.43 7.90 -5.27
CA GLU A 90 3.14 8.38 -4.07
C GLU A 90 2.63 9.76 -3.65
N GLN A 91 2.56 10.70 -4.57
CA GLN A 91 2.09 12.05 -4.30
C GLN A 91 0.67 12.05 -3.74
N ARG A 92 -0.23 11.32 -4.39
CA ARG A 92 -1.62 11.18 -3.93
C ARG A 92 -1.70 10.61 -2.52
N PHE A 93 -0.95 9.54 -2.25
CA PHE A 93 -0.94 8.95 -0.92
C PHE A 93 -0.42 9.93 0.13
N ARG A 94 0.68 10.65 -0.15
CA ARG A 94 1.24 11.63 0.79
C ARG A 94 0.28 12.78 1.07
N GLU A 95 -0.42 13.27 0.07
CA GLU A 95 -1.43 14.32 0.23
C GLU A 95 -2.58 13.85 1.14
N GLU A 96 -3.12 12.67 0.88
CA GLU A 96 -4.20 12.09 1.68
C GLU A 96 -3.74 11.72 3.09
N ALA A 97 -2.55 11.18 3.25
CA ALA A 97 -1.97 10.80 4.54
C ALA A 97 -1.68 12.00 5.44
N GLY A 98 -1.47 13.18 4.88
CA GLY A 98 -1.22 14.41 5.62
C GLY A 98 -2.30 14.75 6.66
N ALA A 99 -3.54 14.32 6.45
CA ALA A 99 -4.64 14.53 7.39
C ALA A 99 -4.43 13.84 8.75
N TRP A 100 -3.61 12.79 8.81
CA TRP A 100 -3.32 12.04 10.05
C TRP A 100 -1.97 12.41 10.69
N GLY A 101 -1.18 13.28 10.04
CA GLY A 101 0.09 13.76 10.60
C GLY A 101 1.03 12.63 10.98
N GLU A 102 1.55 12.67 12.21
CA GLU A 102 2.53 11.70 12.72
C GLU A 102 1.98 10.28 12.93
N ARG A 103 0.68 10.10 12.86
CA ARG A 103 0.07 8.76 12.97
C ARG A 103 0.35 7.88 11.74
N ILE A 104 0.73 8.46 10.61
CA ILE A 104 1.22 7.75 9.44
C ILE A 104 2.69 8.12 9.22
N ARG A 105 3.57 7.13 9.39
CA ARG A 105 4.99 7.24 9.04
C ARG A 105 5.21 6.64 7.66
N ILE A 106 5.82 7.39 6.75
CA ILE A 106 6.10 6.95 5.39
C ILE A 106 7.59 6.73 5.23
N ILE A 107 7.98 5.53 4.80
CA ILE A 107 9.35 5.17 4.48
C ILE A 107 9.40 4.77 3.00
N LYS A 108 10.01 5.60 2.17
CA LYS A 108 10.21 5.29 0.76
C LYS A 108 11.43 4.40 0.57
N GLY A 109 11.25 3.27 -0.07
CA GLY A 109 12.30 2.34 -0.41
C GLY A 109 11.78 0.91 -0.57
N ARG A 110 12.65 0.03 -1.07
CA ARG A 110 12.38 -1.40 -1.11
C ARG A 110 12.41 -1.97 0.30
N SER A 111 11.52 -2.90 0.61
CA SER A 111 11.36 -3.43 1.97
C SER A 111 12.67 -3.92 2.57
N LEU A 112 13.50 -4.65 1.81
CA LEU A 112 14.79 -5.16 2.29
C LEU A 112 15.82 -4.06 2.55
N ASP A 113 15.77 -2.95 1.79
CA ASP A 113 16.72 -1.85 1.91
C ASP A 113 16.40 -0.94 3.11
N VAL A 114 15.15 -0.94 3.59
CA VAL A 114 14.69 -0.05 4.64
C VAL A 114 14.30 -0.76 5.93
N VAL A 115 14.46 -2.09 6.00
CA VAL A 115 14.08 -2.88 7.18
C VAL A 115 14.77 -2.40 8.46
N ASP A 116 15.99 -1.91 8.37
CA ASP A 116 16.75 -1.37 9.51
C ASP A 116 16.13 -0.11 10.14
N LYS A 117 15.23 0.56 9.41
CA LYS A 117 14.50 1.73 9.90
C LYS A 117 13.30 1.35 10.77
N ILE A 118 12.95 0.08 10.83
CA ILE A 118 11.87 -0.46 11.66
C ILE A 118 12.51 -1.05 12.93
N GLU A 119 12.14 -0.53 14.08
CA GLU A 119 12.65 -1.05 15.36
C GLU A 119 12.13 -2.45 15.63
N ASP A 120 12.97 -3.30 16.23
CA ASP A 120 12.59 -4.64 16.65
C ASP A 120 11.41 -4.60 17.64
N ASN A 121 10.48 -5.52 17.50
CA ASN A 121 9.30 -5.63 18.34
C ASN A 121 8.42 -4.36 18.42
N SER A 122 8.49 -3.49 17.42
CA SER A 122 7.73 -2.22 17.41
C SER A 122 6.34 -2.33 16.81
N MET A 123 6.04 -3.41 16.07
CA MET A 123 4.80 -3.60 15.33
C MET A 123 3.92 -4.68 15.96
N ASP A 124 2.62 -4.39 16.07
CA ASP A 124 1.62 -5.37 16.49
C ASP A 124 1.20 -6.27 15.34
N PHE A 125 1.22 -5.76 14.11
CA PHE A 125 0.90 -6.52 12.90
C PHE A 125 1.62 -5.97 11.67
N ILE A 126 1.81 -6.85 10.71
CA ILE A 126 2.42 -6.55 9.41
C ILE A 126 1.57 -7.20 8.33
N PHE A 127 1.35 -6.51 7.22
CA PHE A 127 0.71 -7.06 6.03
C PHE A 127 1.32 -6.52 4.73
N HIS A 128 1.07 -7.28 3.68
CA HIS A 128 1.57 -6.97 2.33
C HIS A 128 0.44 -7.13 1.29
#